data_56fde514bacd9e5fe157c6b13b6f0123
#
_entry.id   56fde514bacd9e5fe157c6b13b6f0123
#
_cell.length_a   1.000
_cell.length_b   1.000
_cell.length_c   1.000
_cell.angle_alpha   90.00
_cell.angle_beta   90.00
_cell.angle_gamma   90.00
#
_symmetry.space_group_name_H-M   'P 1'
#
loop_
_entity.id
_entity.type
_entity.pdbx_description
1 polymer ?
#
loop_
_entity_poly.entity_id
_entity_poly.type
_entity_poly.pdbx_seq_one_letter_code
_entity_poly.pdbx_strand_id
1 'polypeptide(L)'
;MLFSFQRALSCLVLGGALLLSLPTQAFCFNEAGARYKVDPLLLRSMATVESSLNPQAIGKNRDKKGRITSRDFGLMQINDRHIPELRALGILSNEQDLLNNPCLNVQIGAWILAKHLKQCGVNWQCLGSYNAGFADNNGPRRMIYARKVYAMYMKLKGGAV
;
A
#
# COMPACT_ATOMS: atom_id res chain seq x y z
N MET A 1 63.64 -16.21 49.46
CA MET A 1 62.31 -16.76 49.23
C MET A 1 61.40 -15.61 48.77
N LEU A 2 61.17 -15.48 47.48
CA LEU A 2 60.36 -14.40 46.89
C LEU A 2 59.18 -15.05 46.18
N PHE A 3 58.00 -14.86 46.78
CA PHE A 3 56.75 -15.32 46.16
C PHE A 3 56.24 -14.26 45.18
N SER A 4 56.25 -14.60 43.90
CA SER A 4 55.67 -13.78 42.80
C SER A 4 54.19 -14.06 42.71
N PHE A 5 53.34 -13.03 42.98
CA PHE A 5 51.89 -13.09 42.77
C PHE A 5 51.58 -12.63 41.34
N GLN A 6 51.27 -13.57 40.48
CA GLN A 6 50.72 -13.28 39.16
C GLN A 6 49.21 -13.01 39.25
N ARG A 7 48.81 -11.76 39.05
CA ARG A 7 47.41 -11.35 38.94
C ARG A 7 46.95 -11.64 37.48
N ALA A 8 46.07 -12.61 37.32
CA ALA A 8 45.37 -12.85 36.08
C ALA A 8 44.27 -11.79 35.90
N LEU A 9 44.44 -10.96 34.87
CA LEU A 9 43.46 -9.95 34.45
C LEU A 9 42.45 -10.62 33.50
N SER A 10 41.26 -10.96 34.04
CA SER A 10 40.15 -11.47 33.20
C SER A 10 39.47 -10.32 32.48
N CYS A 11 39.73 -10.16 31.19
CA CYS A 11 38.95 -9.26 30.33
C CYS A 11 37.58 -9.88 30.03
N LEU A 12 36.54 -9.34 30.69
CA LEU A 12 35.14 -9.60 30.29
C LEU A 12 34.87 -8.83 29.01
N VAL A 13 34.79 -9.55 27.87
CA VAL A 13 34.28 -8.99 26.62
C VAL A 13 32.78 -9.02 26.68
N LEU A 14 32.15 -7.87 27.01
CA LEU A 14 30.71 -7.68 26.81
C LEU A 14 30.43 -7.61 25.29
N GLY A 15 29.99 -8.70 24.73
CA GLY A 15 29.44 -8.76 23.36
C GLY A 15 28.12 -8.02 23.30
N GLY A 16 28.14 -6.73 22.95
CA GLY A 16 26.94 -5.96 22.64
C GLY A 16 26.29 -6.53 21.35
N ALA A 17 25.18 -7.24 21.50
CA ALA A 17 24.35 -7.60 20.36
C ALA A 17 23.74 -6.32 19.78
N LEU A 18 24.28 -5.82 18.66
CA LEU A 18 23.60 -4.81 17.84
C LEU A 18 22.32 -5.44 17.29
N LEU A 19 21.20 -5.11 17.92
CA LEU A 19 19.88 -5.36 17.33
C LEU A 19 19.75 -4.45 16.10
N LEU A 20 20.08 -4.98 14.92
CA LEU A 20 19.75 -4.37 13.64
C LEU A 20 18.22 -4.36 13.51
N SER A 21 17.59 -3.28 13.95
CA SER A 21 16.20 -3.02 13.63
C SER A 21 16.12 -2.83 12.11
N LEU A 22 15.60 -3.86 11.41
CA LEU A 22 15.23 -3.73 10.01
C LEU A 22 14.23 -2.57 9.91
N PRO A 23 14.42 -1.62 8.98
CA PRO A 23 13.44 -0.57 8.78
C PRO A 23 12.11 -1.23 8.43
N THR A 24 11.13 -1.15 9.35
CA THR A 24 9.75 -1.44 8.99
C THR A 24 9.37 -0.46 7.90
N GLN A 25 9.11 -0.96 6.71
CA GLN A 25 8.75 -0.14 5.58
C GLN A 25 7.42 0.57 5.90
N ALA A 26 7.51 1.81 6.37
CA ALA A 26 6.34 2.63 6.66
C ALA A 26 5.69 3.00 5.32
N PHE A 27 4.50 2.49 5.07
CA PHE A 27 3.75 2.71 3.82
C PHE A 27 3.04 4.06 3.76
N CYS A 28 3.54 5.10 4.39
CA CYS A 28 3.08 6.50 4.41
C CYS A 28 1.57 6.74 4.24
N PHE A 29 0.72 5.87 4.83
CA PHE A 29 -0.74 6.03 4.79
C PHE A 29 -1.21 7.33 5.46
N ASN A 30 -0.53 7.75 6.55
CA ASN A 30 -0.86 8.97 7.28
C ASN A 30 -0.59 10.21 6.41
N GLU A 31 0.56 10.27 5.76
CA GLU A 31 0.96 11.38 4.89
C GLU A 31 0.05 11.46 3.66
N ALA A 32 -0.28 10.33 3.05
CA ALA A 32 -1.20 10.27 1.92
C ALA A 32 -2.61 10.67 2.35
N GLY A 33 -3.07 10.18 3.50
CA GLY A 33 -4.36 10.54 4.07
C GLY A 33 -4.49 12.04 4.34
N ALA A 34 -3.47 12.64 4.96
CA ALA A 34 -3.43 14.08 5.23
C ALA A 34 -3.45 14.90 3.93
N ARG A 35 -2.63 14.51 2.93
CA ARG A 35 -2.52 15.20 1.64
C ARG A 35 -3.83 15.19 0.85
N TYR A 36 -4.50 14.05 0.76
CA TYR A 36 -5.68 13.86 -0.09
C TYR A 36 -7.01 13.88 0.68
N LYS A 37 -6.99 14.17 1.99
CA LYS A 37 -8.15 14.21 2.88
C LYS A 37 -8.94 12.90 2.87
N VAL A 38 -8.23 11.79 2.91
CA VAL A 38 -8.76 10.42 2.98
C VAL A 38 -8.31 9.80 4.30
N ASP A 39 -9.21 9.08 4.97
CA ASP A 39 -8.86 8.36 6.21
C ASP A 39 -7.66 7.40 5.97
N PRO A 40 -6.53 7.54 6.69
CA PRO A 40 -5.38 6.64 6.56
C PRO A 40 -5.71 5.18 6.81
N LEU A 41 -6.64 4.88 7.72
CA LEU A 41 -7.11 3.53 7.98
C LEU A 41 -7.88 2.96 6.80
N LEU A 42 -8.64 3.80 6.10
CA LEU A 42 -9.32 3.43 4.86
C LEU A 42 -8.30 3.08 3.76
N LEU A 43 -7.26 3.89 3.58
CA LEU A 43 -6.19 3.61 2.61
C LEU A 43 -5.47 2.28 2.92
N ARG A 44 -5.16 2.03 4.21
CA ARG A 44 -4.58 0.76 4.65
C ARG A 44 -5.51 -0.41 4.40
N SER A 45 -6.81 -0.24 4.63
CA SER A 45 -7.83 -1.26 4.37
C SER A 45 -7.91 -1.61 2.89
N MET A 46 -7.89 -0.59 2.03
CA MET A 46 -7.84 -0.78 0.58
C MET A 46 -6.58 -1.53 0.16
N ALA A 47 -5.39 -1.10 0.58
CA ALA A 47 -4.12 -1.78 0.26
C ALA A 47 -4.10 -3.25 0.75
N THR A 48 -4.73 -3.53 1.90
CA THR A 48 -4.87 -4.91 2.39
C THR A 48 -5.77 -5.73 1.46
N VAL A 49 -6.88 -5.17 1.00
CA VAL A 49 -7.81 -5.83 0.06
C VAL A 49 -7.19 -6.01 -1.33
N GLU A 50 -6.44 -5.02 -1.81
CA GLU A 50 -5.84 -5.01 -3.16
C GLU A 50 -4.66 -5.98 -3.30
N SER A 51 -3.75 -5.98 -2.32
CA SER A 51 -2.48 -6.69 -2.46
C SER A 51 -2.04 -7.47 -1.23
N SER A 52 -2.85 -7.51 -0.16
CA SER A 52 -2.44 -8.01 1.17
C SER A 52 -1.18 -7.28 1.70
N LEU A 53 -1.08 -5.98 1.41
CA LEU A 53 0.08 -5.14 1.73
C LEU A 53 1.38 -5.58 1.04
N ASN A 54 1.31 -6.26 -0.11
CA ASN A 54 2.48 -6.65 -0.88
C ASN A 54 2.88 -5.53 -1.86
N PRO A 55 4.03 -4.83 -1.65
CA PRO A 55 4.47 -3.74 -2.53
C PRO A 55 4.91 -4.24 -3.92
N GLN A 56 5.22 -5.53 -4.07
CA GLN A 56 5.65 -6.14 -5.33
C GLN A 56 4.51 -6.85 -6.07
N ALA A 57 3.25 -6.69 -5.63
CA ALA A 57 2.12 -7.33 -6.27
C ALA A 57 1.90 -6.81 -7.69
N ILE A 58 1.69 -7.72 -8.64
CA ILE A 58 1.31 -7.42 -10.02
C ILE A 58 0.05 -8.20 -10.36
N GLY A 59 -1.09 -7.49 -10.45
CA GLY A 59 -2.34 -8.01 -10.95
C GLY A 59 -2.35 -8.08 -12.50
N LYS A 60 -3.12 -9.02 -13.06
CA LYS A 60 -3.25 -9.17 -14.52
C LYS A 60 -4.72 -9.31 -14.86
N ASN A 61 -5.28 -8.30 -15.52
CA ASN A 61 -6.64 -8.33 -16.04
C ASN A 61 -6.66 -9.04 -17.41
N ARG A 62 -7.61 -9.93 -17.61
CA ARG A 62 -7.68 -10.74 -18.83
C ARG A 62 -9.06 -10.64 -19.48
N ASP A 63 -9.08 -10.69 -20.80
CA ASP A 63 -10.30 -10.84 -21.58
C ASP A 63 -10.84 -12.30 -21.55
N LYS A 64 -11.98 -12.50 -22.19
CA LYS A 64 -12.62 -13.84 -22.29
C LYS A 64 -11.75 -14.87 -23.04
N LYS A 65 -10.75 -14.43 -23.79
CA LYS A 65 -9.78 -15.27 -24.51
C LYS A 65 -8.49 -15.50 -23.73
N GLY A 66 -8.41 -15.03 -22.45
CA GLY A 66 -7.25 -15.16 -21.59
C GLY A 66 -6.11 -14.17 -21.87
N ARG A 67 -6.25 -13.23 -22.82
CA ARG A 67 -5.21 -12.24 -23.14
C ARG A 67 -5.19 -11.15 -22.09
N ILE A 68 -3.98 -10.75 -21.68
CA ILE A 68 -3.81 -9.64 -20.72
C ILE A 68 -4.24 -8.35 -21.38
N THR A 69 -5.19 -7.65 -20.78
CA THR A 69 -5.73 -6.36 -21.22
C THR A 69 -5.19 -5.18 -20.43
N SER A 70 -4.81 -5.41 -19.18
CA SER A 70 -4.15 -4.41 -18.32
C SER A 70 -3.46 -5.09 -17.14
N ARG A 71 -2.60 -4.35 -16.45
CA ARG A 71 -1.91 -4.78 -15.22
C ARG A 71 -2.15 -3.76 -14.11
N ASP A 72 -2.08 -4.25 -12.87
CA ASP A 72 -2.21 -3.44 -11.67
C ASP A 72 -0.95 -3.62 -10.82
N PHE A 73 -0.40 -2.52 -10.25
CA PHE A 73 0.92 -2.52 -9.64
C PHE A 73 0.90 -2.08 -8.18
N GLY A 74 1.59 -2.84 -7.35
CA GLY A 74 1.97 -2.50 -5.98
C GLY A 74 0.83 -2.53 -4.96
N LEU A 75 1.02 -1.85 -3.84
CA LEU A 75 0.14 -1.87 -2.67
C LEU A 75 -1.32 -1.56 -2.99
N MET A 76 -1.56 -0.51 -3.77
CA MET A 76 -2.88 0.01 -4.11
C MET A 76 -3.36 -0.47 -5.48
N GLN A 77 -2.64 -1.43 -6.11
CA GLN A 77 -2.96 -2.01 -7.42
C GLN A 77 -3.28 -0.93 -8.46
N ILE A 78 -2.32 -0.02 -8.67
CA ILE A 78 -2.46 1.07 -9.65
C ILE A 78 -2.48 0.48 -11.06
N ASN A 79 -3.59 0.67 -11.78
CA ASN A 79 -3.75 0.16 -13.13
C ASN A 79 -2.86 0.89 -14.15
N ASP A 80 -2.29 0.16 -15.12
CA ASP A 80 -1.39 0.69 -16.14
C ASP A 80 -2.00 1.81 -17.00
N ARG A 81 -3.33 1.91 -17.11
CA ARG A 81 -4.03 3.01 -17.77
C ARG A 81 -3.72 4.40 -17.19
N HIS A 82 -3.27 4.47 -15.93
CA HIS A 82 -2.88 5.73 -15.29
C HIS A 82 -1.44 6.14 -15.61
N ILE A 83 -0.60 5.23 -16.11
CA ILE A 83 0.82 5.47 -16.39
C ILE A 83 1.05 6.65 -17.33
N PRO A 84 0.32 6.80 -18.46
CA PRO A 84 0.52 7.95 -19.37
C PRO A 84 0.28 9.30 -18.68
N GLU A 85 -0.81 9.43 -17.90
CA GLU A 85 -1.11 10.66 -17.14
C GLU A 85 -0.02 10.95 -16.10
N LEU A 86 0.37 9.94 -15.32
CA LEU A 86 1.37 10.07 -14.26
C LEU A 86 2.77 10.43 -14.81
N ARG A 87 3.12 9.90 -15.98
CA ARG A 87 4.37 10.28 -16.69
C ARG A 87 4.31 11.70 -17.21
N ALA A 88 3.21 12.11 -17.80
CA ALA A 88 3.03 13.48 -18.29
C ALA A 88 3.12 14.52 -17.16
N LEU A 89 2.70 14.13 -15.93
CA LEU A 89 2.83 14.95 -14.72
C LEU A 89 4.23 14.89 -14.07
N GLY A 90 5.17 14.10 -14.62
CA GLY A 90 6.51 13.90 -14.05
C GLY A 90 6.52 13.15 -12.70
N ILE A 91 5.43 12.43 -12.37
CA ILE A 91 5.29 11.73 -11.08
C ILE A 91 6.06 10.40 -11.09
N LEU A 92 6.13 9.73 -12.26
CA LEU A 92 6.89 8.50 -12.44
C LEU A 92 7.50 8.44 -13.85
N SER A 93 8.54 7.63 -14.03
CA SER A 93 9.19 7.37 -15.31
C SER A 93 8.59 6.15 -16.01
N ASN A 94 8.27 5.11 -15.25
CA ASN A 94 7.70 3.86 -15.74
C ASN A 94 6.93 3.14 -14.61
N GLU A 95 6.30 2.01 -14.94
CA GLU A 95 5.52 1.21 -13.98
C GLU A 95 6.36 0.60 -12.85
N GLN A 96 7.67 0.38 -13.06
CA GLN A 96 8.55 -0.18 -12.03
C GLN A 96 8.68 0.77 -10.82
N ASP A 97 8.52 2.08 -11.02
CA ASP A 97 8.53 3.06 -9.93
C ASP A 97 7.40 2.79 -8.92
N LEU A 98 6.26 2.24 -9.39
CA LEU A 98 5.13 1.86 -8.53
C LEU A 98 5.44 0.66 -7.62
N LEU A 99 6.37 -0.20 -8.00
CA LEU A 99 6.80 -1.35 -7.20
C LEU A 99 7.97 -0.98 -6.29
N ASN A 100 8.91 -0.17 -6.80
CA ASN A 100 10.12 0.21 -6.08
C ASN A 100 9.88 1.27 -4.99
N ASN A 101 8.79 2.03 -5.11
CA ASN A 101 8.43 3.07 -4.16
C ASN A 101 7.01 2.87 -3.59
N PRO A 102 6.87 2.07 -2.52
CA PRO A 102 5.57 1.80 -1.90
C PRO A 102 4.84 3.06 -1.42
N CYS A 103 5.58 4.07 -0.92
CA CYS A 103 4.99 5.34 -0.52
C CYS A 103 4.38 6.09 -1.72
N LEU A 104 5.10 6.15 -2.85
CA LEU A 104 4.58 6.74 -4.09
C LEU A 104 3.30 6.01 -4.55
N ASN A 105 3.29 4.69 -4.48
CA ASN A 105 2.13 3.87 -4.83
C ASN A 105 0.90 4.24 -3.97
N VAL A 106 1.07 4.37 -2.65
CA VAL A 106 0.00 4.79 -1.72
C VAL A 106 -0.46 6.22 -2.02
N GLN A 107 0.46 7.16 -2.28
CA GLN A 107 0.13 8.55 -2.63
C GLN A 107 -0.71 8.60 -3.92
N ILE A 108 -0.34 7.85 -4.94
CA ILE A 108 -1.09 7.77 -6.21
C ILE A 108 -2.47 7.13 -5.98
N GLY A 109 -2.55 6.04 -5.22
CA GLY A 109 -3.83 5.39 -4.90
C GLY A 109 -4.79 6.33 -4.16
N ALA A 110 -4.27 7.07 -3.18
CA ALA A 110 -5.05 8.08 -2.45
C ALA A 110 -5.53 9.22 -3.36
N TRP A 111 -4.67 9.69 -4.26
CA TRP A 111 -5.03 10.70 -5.26
C TRP A 111 -6.14 10.22 -6.21
N ILE A 112 -6.04 8.99 -6.74
CA ILE A 112 -7.08 8.39 -7.60
C ILE A 112 -8.40 8.30 -6.83
N LEU A 113 -8.39 7.78 -5.58
CA LEU A 113 -9.58 7.69 -4.75
C LEU A 113 -10.19 9.08 -4.52
N ALA A 114 -9.38 10.08 -4.17
CA ALA A 114 -9.86 11.44 -3.95
C ALA A 114 -10.51 12.04 -5.21
N LYS A 115 -9.94 11.80 -6.41
CA LYS A 115 -10.58 12.18 -7.70
C LYS A 115 -11.95 11.54 -7.85
N HIS A 116 -12.08 10.25 -7.54
CA HIS A 116 -13.34 9.53 -7.61
C HIS A 116 -14.36 10.08 -6.63
N LEU A 117 -13.98 10.25 -5.35
CA LEU A 117 -14.87 10.80 -4.32
C LEU A 117 -15.33 12.23 -4.62
N LYS A 118 -14.48 13.03 -5.28
CA LYS A 118 -14.86 14.35 -5.79
C LYS A 118 -15.92 14.27 -6.90
N GLN A 119 -15.84 13.24 -7.75
CA GLN A 119 -16.74 13.06 -8.90
C GLN A 119 -18.12 12.53 -8.50
N CYS A 120 -18.22 11.57 -7.56
CA CYS A 120 -19.47 10.88 -7.25
C CYS A 120 -19.87 10.95 -5.77
N GLY A 121 -19.19 11.76 -4.97
CA GLY A 121 -19.50 11.98 -3.56
C GLY A 121 -18.81 10.99 -2.61
N VAL A 122 -18.76 11.37 -1.33
CA VAL A 122 -18.11 10.57 -0.28
C VAL A 122 -19.08 9.52 0.24
N ASN A 123 -19.09 8.36 -0.39
CA ASN A 123 -19.90 7.21 0.00
C ASN A 123 -19.29 5.89 -0.47
N TRP A 124 -19.79 4.78 0.07
CA TRP A 124 -19.26 3.43 -0.22
C TRP A 124 -19.45 3.00 -1.68
N GLN A 125 -20.54 3.41 -2.33
CA GLN A 125 -20.74 3.10 -3.73
C GLN A 125 -19.72 3.82 -4.62
N CYS A 126 -19.42 5.08 -4.31
CA CYS A 126 -18.38 5.85 -4.98
C CYS A 126 -16.98 5.27 -4.73
N LEU A 127 -16.66 4.87 -3.48
CA LEU A 127 -15.42 4.15 -3.19
C LEU A 127 -15.26 2.91 -4.08
N GLY A 128 -16.35 2.18 -4.33
CA GLY A 128 -16.36 1.01 -5.19
C GLY A 128 -15.93 1.28 -6.63
N SER A 129 -16.02 2.52 -7.11
CA SER A 129 -15.55 2.90 -8.45
C SER A 129 -14.04 2.78 -8.61
N TYR A 130 -13.28 2.80 -7.52
CA TYR A 130 -11.84 2.56 -7.54
C TYR A 130 -11.49 1.24 -8.25
N ASN A 131 -12.20 0.18 -7.93
CA ASN A 131 -12.02 -1.14 -8.54
C ASN A 131 -12.85 -1.33 -9.81
N ALA A 132 -14.14 -0.91 -9.81
CA ALA A 132 -15.09 -1.23 -10.88
C ALA A 132 -15.30 -0.12 -11.91
N GLY A 133 -14.72 1.08 -11.70
CA GLY A 133 -14.92 2.23 -12.59
C GLY A 133 -16.34 2.81 -12.52
N PHE A 134 -16.65 3.70 -13.47
CA PHE A 134 -17.87 4.52 -13.46
C PHE A 134 -18.99 4.04 -14.40
N ALA A 135 -18.79 2.97 -15.17
CA ALA A 135 -19.85 2.48 -16.06
C ALA A 135 -21.16 2.20 -15.30
N ASP A 136 -22.29 2.55 -15.86
CA ASP A 136 -23.61 2.52 -15.21
C ASP A 136 -23.98 1.13 -14.70
N ASN A 137 -23.63 0.09 -15.44
CA ASN A 137 -23.91 -1.31 -15.09
C ASN A 137 -22.94 -1.88 -14.03
N ASN A 138 -21.96 -1.11 -13.56
CA ASN A 138 -20.98 -1.55 -12.56
C ASN A 138 -21.42 -1.33 -11.09
N GLY A 139 -22.61 -0.83 -10.84
CA GLY A 139 -23.15 -0.62 -9.49
C GLY A 139 -22.98 -1.84 -8.56
N PRO A 140 -23.41 -3.04 -8.95
CA PRO A 140 -23.24 -4.25 -8.14
C PRO A 140 -21.76 -4.57 -7.85
N ARG A 141 -20.86 -4.42 -8.82
CA ARG A 141 -19.41 -4.65 -8.64
C ARG A 141 -18.81 -3.63 -7.68
N ARG A 142 -19.21 -2.36 -7.77
CA ARG A 142 -18.78 -1.31 -6.82
C ARG A 142 -19.14 -1.70 -5.40
N MET A 143 -20.36 -2.18 -5.16
CA MET A 143 -20.79 -2.57 -3.82
C MET A 143 -20.11 -3.85 -3.31
N ILE A 144 -19.78 -4.79 -4.17
CA ILE A 144 -18.99 -5.98 -3.79
C ILE A 144 -17.62 -5.56 -3.26
N TYR A 145 -16.93 -4.68 -3.99
CA TYR A 145 -15.63 -4.15 -3.57
C TYR A 145 -15.75 -3.33 -2.27
N ALA A 146 -16.69 -2.40 -2.23
CA ALA A 146 -16.92 -1.56 -1.07
C ALA A 146 -17.16 -2.36 0.22
N ARG A 147 -17.93 -3.45 0.16
CA ARG A 147 -18.16 -4.35 1.30
C ARG A 147 -16.87 -5.03 1.79
N LYS A 148 -15.99 -5.45 0.86
CA LYS A 148 -14.69 -6.04 1.22
C LYS A 148 -13.82 -5.02 1.98
N VAL A 149 -13.74 -3.79 1.45
CA VAL A 149 -12.98 -2.71 2.09
C VAL A 149 -13.59 -2.34 3.43
N TYR A 150 -14.92 -2.22 3.53
CA TYR A 150 -15.62 -1.94 4.79
C TYR A 150 -15.34 -3.01 5.85
N ALA A 151 -15.46 -4.28 5.50
CA ALA A 151 -15.17 -5.37 6.43
C ALA A 151 -13.71 -5.32 6.94
N MET A 152 -12.75 -5.03 6.05
CA MET A 152 -11.35 -4.85 6.43
C MET A 152 -11.16 -3.62 7.31
N TYR A 153 -11.79 -2.50 6.98
CA TYR A 153 -11.76 -1.27 7.77
C TYR A 153 -12.25 -1.50 9.19
N MET A 154 -13.39 -2.18 9.35
CA MET A 154 -13.94 -2.50 10.67
C MET A 154 -13.04 -3.46 11.46
N LYS A 155 -12.45 -4.45 10.79
CA LYS A 155 -11.47 -5.35 11.40
C LYS A 155 -10.26 -4.59 11.95
N LEU A 156 -9.66 -3.73 11.14
CA LEU A 156 -8.49 -2.94 11.54
C LEU A 156 -8.83 -1.91 12.63
N LYS A 157 -10.01 -1.30 12.56
CA LYS A 157 -10.50 -0.33 13.57
C LYS A 157 -10.73 -0.98 14.93
N GLY A 158 -11.21 -2.23 14.96
CA GLY A 158 -11.43 -2.98 16.19
C GLY A 158 -10.15 -3.53 16.85
N GLY A 159 -8.97 -3.32 16.26
CA GLY A 159 -7.70 -3.81 16.79
C GLY A 159 -7.53 -5.34 16.71
N ALA A 160 -8.43 -6.03 16.00
CA ALA A 160 -8.31 -7.46 15.73
C ALA A 160 -7.32 -7.66 14.54
N VAL A 161 -6.03 -7.73 14.85
CA VAL A 161 -4.96 -8.15 13.94
C VAL A 161 -4.43 -9.48 14.43
#